data_badaa807bdf6ea1c477f6c12bed7fd02
#
_entry.id   badaa807bdf6ea1c477f6c12bed7fd02
#
_cell.length_a   1.000
_cell.length_b   1.000
_cell.length_c   1.000
_cell.angle_alpha   90.00
_cell.angle_beta   90.00
_cell.angle_gamma   90.00
#
_symmetry.space_group_name_H-M   'P 1'
#
loop_
_entity.id
_entity.type
_entity.pdbx_description
1 polymer ?
#
loop_
_entity_poly.entity_id
_entity_poly.type
_entity_poly.pdbx_seq_one_letter_code
_entity_poly.pdbx_strand_id
1 'polypeptide(L)'
;LEQMGYEILQFNYRCRLGEIDLIAKDGAYYVFCEVKYRADERKGSPLEAVDARKQQKIFRTAMYYLTEQQLEDVPCRFDVVGIEGTKITLIKNAFGG
;
A
#
# COMPACT_ATOMS: atom_id res chain seq x y z
N LEU A 1 5.05 10.63 2.46
CA LEU A 1 5.62 9.84 1.34
C LEU A 1 6.15 10.72 0.22
N GLU A 2 5.53 11.88 -0.03
CA GLU A 2 6.06 12.80 -1.03
C GLU A 2 7.48 13.25 -0.71
N GLN A 3 7.79 13.35 0.58
CA GLN A 3 9.13 13.71 1.02
C GLN A 3 10.16 12.63 0.69
N MET A 4 9.69 11.42 0.42
CA MET A 4 10.55 10.30 0.02
C MET A 4 10.64 10.15 -1.50
N GLY A 5 10.09 11.12 -2.23
CA GLY A 5 10.14 11.12 -3.68
C GLY A 5 8.99 10.38 -4.35
N TYR A 6 7.97 10.00 -3.62
CA TYR A 6 6.80 9.35 -4.19
C TYR A 6 5.83 10.40 -4.73
N GLU A 7 5.28 10.12 -5.90
CA GLU A 7 4.18 10.91 -6.44
C GLU A 7 2.88 10.27 -5.97
N ILE A 8 2.06 11.03 -5.25
CA ILE A 8 0.77 10.52 -4.76
C ILE A 8 -0.23 10.59 -5.90
N LEU A 9 -0.82 9.45 -6.24
CA LEU A 9 -1.81 9.37 -7.31
C LEU A 9 -3.23 9.41 -6.76
N GLN A 10 -3.49 8.70 -5.67
CA GLN A 10 -4.85 8.64 -5.12
C GLN A 10 -4.83 8.19 -3.67
N PHE A 11 -5.68 8.82 -2.85
CA PHE A 11 -5.96 8.39 -1.49
C PHE A 11 -7.26 7.62 -1.47
N ASN A 12 -7.32 6.58 -0.65
CA ASN A 12 -8.55 5.83 -0.36
C ASN A 12 -9.24 5.34 -1.63
N TYR A 13 -8.48 4.62 -2.46
CA TYR A 13 -9.06 4.00 -3.63
C TYR A 13 -9.97 2.85 -3.21
N ARG A 14 -11.21 2.86 -3.70
CA ARG A 14 -12.21 1.85 -3.35
C ARG A 14 -12.86 1.31 -4.59
N CYS A 15 -13.12 0.00 -4.57
CA CYS A 15 -13.92 -0.65 -5.58
C CYS A 15 -14.66 -1.82 -4.93
N ARG A 16 -15.45 -2.55 -5.72
CA ARG A 16 -16.20 -3.69 -5.18
C ARG A 16 -15.33 -4.80 -4.62
N LEU A 17 -14.06 -4.84 -5.01
CA LEU A 17 -13.14 -5.88 -4.55
C LEU A 17 -12.45 -5.54 -3.23
N GLY A 18 -12.44 -4.26 -2.85
CA GLY A 18 -11.78 -3.83 -1.63
C GLY A 18 -11.33 -2.38 -1.73
N GLU A 19 -10.38 -2.01 -0.85
CA GLU A 19 -9.83 -0.66 -0.88
C GLU A 19 -8.33 -0.68 -0.65
N ILE A 20 -7.67 0.38 -1.13
CA ILE A 20 -6.25 0.63 -0.92
C ILE A 20 -6.13 2.04 -0.36
N ASP A 21 -5.40 2.16 0.76
CA ASP A 21 -5.33 3.44 1.47
C ASP A 21 -4.61 4.51 0.66
N LEU A 22 -3.60 4.12 -0.10
CA LEU A 22 -2.79 5.06 -0.85
C LEU A 22 -2.22 4.40 -2.09
N ILE A 23 -2.35 5.08 -3.23
CA ILE A 23 -1.70 4.66 -4.48
C ILE A 23 -0.73 5.75 -4.86
N ALA A 24 0.52 5.38 -5.09
CA ALA A 24 1.58 6.32 -5.39
C ALA A 24 2.46 5.78 -6.51
N LYS A 25 3.40 6.61 -6.94
CA LYS A 25 4.36 6.24 -7.96
C LYS A 25 5.77 6.54 -7.47
N ASP A 26 6.66 5.58 -7.58
CA ASP A 26 8.05 5.71 -7.23
C ASP A 26 8.86 5.37 -8.47
N GLY A 27 9.24 6.40 -9.24
CA GLY A 27 9.86 6.19 -10.53
C GLY A 27 8.92 5.47 -11.47
N ALA A 28 9.32 4.28 -11.94
CA ALA A 28 8.51 3.46 -12.84
C ALA A 28 7.51 2.58 -12.08
N TYR A 29 7.65 2.45 -10.74
CA TYR A 29 6.83 1.54 -9.95
C TYR A 29 5.52 2.17 -9.54
N TYR A 30 4.43 1.42 -9.67
CA TYR A 30 3.16 1.76 -9.04
C TYR A 30 3.14 1.12 -7.66
N VAL A 31 2.97 1.95 -6.63
CA VAL A 31 3.09 1.53 -5.24
C VAL A 31 1.73 1.58 -4.58
N PHE A 32 1.31 0.43 -4.06
CA PHE A 32 0.03 0.30 -3.36
C PHE A 32 0.34 0.17 -1.88
N CYS A 33 -0.13 1.15 -1.10
CA CYS A 33 0.24 1.25 0.31
C CYS A 33 -0.94 0.96 1.22
N GLU A 34 -0.70 0.15 2.23
CA GLU A 34 -1.61 -0.05 3.35
C GLU A 34 -1.10 0.79 4.51
N VAL A 35 -1.96 1.62 5.08
CA VAL A 35 -1.58 2.49 6.20
C VAL A 35 -2.16 1.93 7.48
N LYS A 36 -1.31 1.75 8.49
CA LYS A 36 -1.71 1.23 9.79
C LYS A 36 -1.37 2.23 10.89
N TYR A 37 -2.39 2.63 11.64
CA TYR A 37 -2.21 3.45 12.82
C TYR A 37 -2.07 2.55 14.03
N ARG A 38 -1.09 2.82 14.86
CA ARG A 38 -0.87 2.06 16.07
C ARG A 38 -0.75 3.01 17.26
N ALA A 39 -1.49 2.68 18.29
CA ALA A 39 -1.44 3.43 19.55
C ALA A 39 -0.47 2.78 20.55
N ASP A 40 -0.02 1.56 20.28
CA ASP A 40 0.76 0.77 21.24
C ASP A 40 1.87 0.01 20.51
N GLU A 41 3.12 0.31 20.85
CA GLU A 41 4.29 -0.31 20.26
C GLU A 41 4.40 -1.80 20.54
N ARG A 42 3.70 -2.28 21.56
CA ARG A 42 3.75 -3.71 21.93
C ARG A 42 3.00 -4.62 20.98
N LYS A 43 2.33 -4.08 19.99
CA LYS A 43 1.52 -4.87 19.07
C LYS A 43 2.28 -5.37 17.84
N GLY A 44 3.61 -5.30 17.87
CA GLY A 44 4.43 -5.81 16.79
C GLY A 44 4.59 -4.83 15.65
N SER A 45 5.12 -5.30 14.53
CA SER A 45 5.38 -4.44 13.37
C SER A 45 4.10 -4.19 12.58
N PRO A 46 4.05 -3.09 11.79
CA PRO A 46 2.91 -2.84 10.91
C PRO A 46 2.63 -3.98 9.94
N LEU A 47 3.67 -4.70 9.52
CA LEU A 47 3.52 -5.83 8.60
C LEU A 47 2.66 -6.94 9.19
N GLU A 48 2.74 -7.18 10.50
CA GLU A 48 1.98 -8.22 11.15
C GLU A 48 0.47 -7.97 11.13
N ALA A 49 0.06 -6.74 10.88
CA ALA A 49 -1.36 -6.39 10.81
C ALA A 49 -1.97 -6.73 9.45
N VAL A 50 -1.16 -7.15 8.48
CA VAL A 50 -1.61 -7.44 7.12
C VAL A 50 -1.44 -8.92 6.87
N ASP A 51 -2.49 -9.72 7.15
CA ASP A 51 -2.43 -11.17 6.97
C ASP A 51 -2.58 -11.55 5.49
N ALA A 52 -2.45 -12.86 5.21
CA ALA A 52 -2.48 -13.37 3.84
C ALA A 52 -3.79 -13.05 3.12
N ARG A 53 -4.92 -13.11 3.83
CA ARG A 53 -6.22 -12.81 3.24
C ARG A 53 -6.29 -11.35 2.81
N LYS A 54 -5.81 -10.45 3.66
CA LYS A 54 -5.81 -9.03 3.36
C LYS A 54 -4.84 -8.72 2.22
N GLN A 55 -3.70 -9.39 2.19
CA GLN A 55 -2.74 -9.24 1.11
C GLN A 55 -3.36 -9.60 -0.24
N GLN A 56 -4.11 -10.71 -0.31
CA GLN A 56 -4.78 -11.12 -1.53
C GLN A 56 -5.82 -10.10 -1.97
N LYS A 57 -6.55 -9.55 -1.00
CA LYS A 57 -7.57 -8.56 -1.27
C LYS A 57 -6.97 -7.28 -1.85
N ILE A 58 -5.87 -6.84 -1.26
CA ILE A 58 -5.14 -5.67 -1.75
C ILE A 58 -4.61 -5.94 -3.16
N PHE A 59 -4.07 -7.13 -3.38
CA PHE A 59 -3.54 -7.50 -4.69
C PHE A 59 -4.63 -7.44 -5.77
N ARG A 60 -5.80 -8.02 -5.50
CA ARG A 60 -6.91 -8.00 -6.46
C ARG A 60 -7.41 -6.59 -6.73
N THR A 61 -7.47 -5.77 -5.68
CA THR A 61 -7.90 -4.38 -5.81
C THR A 61 -6.90 -3.60 -6.65
N ALA A 62 -5.61 -3.85 -6.46
CA ALA A 62 -4.56 -3.23 -7.24
C ALA A 62 -4.66 -3.60 -8.72
N MET A 63 -4.91 -4.87 -9.01
CA MET A 63 -5.07 -5.32 -10.39
C MET A 63 -6.28 -4.66 -11.04
N TYR A 64 -7.36 -4.50 -10.28
CA TYR A 64 -8.54 -3.80 -10.76
C TYR A 64 -8.22 -2.35 -11.13
N TYR A 65 -7.47 -1.68 -10.25
CA TYR A 65 -7.03 -0.29 -10.51
C TYR A 65 -6.23 -0.19 -11.81
N LEU A 66 -5.25 -1.08 -11.98
CA LEU A 66 -4.42 -1.08 -13.18
C LEU A 66 -5.25 -1.32 -14.44
N THR A 67 -6.22 -2.21 -14.36
CA THR A 67 -7.12 -2.48 -15.47
C THR A 67 -7.96 -1.25 -15.82
N GLU A 68 -8.50 -0.57 -14.80
CA GLU A 68 -9.27 0.66 -15.02
C GLU A 68 -8.43 1.74 -15.68
N GLN A 69 -7.16 1.82 -15.32
CA GLN A 69 -6.25 2.83 -15.86
C GLN A 69 -5.62 2.40 -17.17
N GLN A 70 -5.98 1.21 -17.66
CA GLN A 70 -5.46 0.65 -18.90
C GLN A 70 -3.93 0.51 -18.86
N LEU A 71 -3.42 0.14 -17.69
CA LEU A 71 -1.99 -0.06 -17.49
C LEU A 71 -1.67 -1.55 -17.54
N GLU A 72 -0.83 -1.95 -18.48
CA GLU A 72 -0.40 -3.34 -18.61
C GLU A 72 1.10 -3.42 -18.45
N ASP A 73 1.56 -4.52 -17.84
CA ASP A 73 2.98 -4.83 -17.69
C ASP A 73 3.78 -3.72 -17.03
N VAL A 74 3.14 -3.04 -16.06
CA VAL A 74 3.85 -2.04 -15.27
C VAL A 74 4.35 -2.68 -13.99
N PRO A 75 5.54 -2.29 -13.52
CA PRO A 75 6.04 -2.83 -12.25
C PRO A 75 5.21 -2.30 -11.09
N CYS A 76 4.92 -3.17 -10.15
CA CYS A 76 4.12 -2.85 -8.98
C CYS A 76 4.86 -3.24 -7.71
N ARG A 77 4.57 -2.50 -6.65
CA ARG A 77 5.15 -2.77 -5.34
C ARG A 77 4.09 -2.54 -4.28
N PHE A 78 4.11 -3.37 -3.25
CA PHE A 78 3.16 -3.27 -2.14
C PHE A 78 3.92 -2.89 -0.89
N ASP A 79 3.58 -1.73 -0.33
CA ASP A 79 4.25 -1.19 0.84
C ASP A 79 3.27 -1.10 2.00
N VAL A 80 3.82 -1.14 3.21
CA VAL A 80 3.04 -0.93 4.43
C VAL A 80 3.63 0.27 5.17
N VAL A 81 2.76 1.19 5.54
CA VAL A 81 3.14 2.39 6.30
C VAL A 81 2.55 2.27 7.69
N GLY A 82 3.41 2.26 8.70
CA GLY A 82 2.98 2.24 10.09
C GLY A 82 3.12 3.63 10.70
N ILE A 83 2.11 4.06 11.42
CA ILE A 83 2.11 5.36 12.10
C ILE A 83 1.85 5.15 13.58
N GLU A 84 2.80 5.57 14.41
CA GLU A 84 2.70 5.53 15.87
C GLU A 84 3.00 6.92 16.39
N GLY A 85 1.96 7.66 16.76
CA GLY A 85 2.14 9.06 17.15
C GLY A 85 2.80 9.85 16.02
N THR A 86 4.01 10.34 16.24
CA THR A 86 4.77 11.08 15.23
C THR A 86 5.75 10.20 14.46
N LYS A 87 5.87 8.93 14.84
CA LYS A 87 6.81 8.01 14.20
C LYS A 87 6.16 7.35 13.00
N ILE A 88 6.81 7.42 11.85
CA ILE A 88 6.35 6.80 10.61
C ILE A 88 7.36 5.75 10.20
N THR A 89 6.89 4.53 9.97
CA THR A 89 7.71 3.42 9.50
C THR A 89 7.20 2.98 8.15
N LEU A 90 8.09 2.93 7.16
CA LEU A 90 7.76 2.46 5.82
C LEU A 90 8.44 1.12 5.57
N ILE A 91 7.64 0.12 5.23
CA ILE A 91 8.15 -1.19 4.85
C ILE A 91 7.91 -1.34 3.35
N LYS A 92 8.98 -1.24 2.57
CA LYS A 92 8.91 -1.35 1.13
C LYS A 92 8.85 -2.81 0.71
N ASN A 93 8.07 -3.06 -0.33
CA ASN A 93 7.92 -4.39 -0.90
C ASN A 93 7.55 -5.40 0.19
N ALA A 94 6.56 -5.03 0.98
CA ALA A 94 6.21 -5.78 2.19
C ALA A 94 5.58 -7.14 1.88
N PHE A 95 4.89 -7.26 0.74
CA PHE A 95 4.28 -8.53 0.32
C PHE A 95 4.02 -8.49 -1.18
N GLY A 96 3.62 -9.63 -1.71
CA GLY A 96 3.38 -9.75 -3.14
C GLY A 96 4.67 -10.19 -3.83
N GLY A 97 4.84 -11.33 -4.15
CA GLY A 97 6.04 -11.88 -4.71
C GLY A 97 6.06 -11.91 -6.20
#